data_acf0737bba451240682bee560916521d
#
_entry.id   acf0737bba451240682bee560916521d
#
_cell.length_a   1.000
_cell.length_b   1.000
_cell.length_c   1.000
_cell.angle_alpha   90.00
_cell.angle_beta   90.00
_cell.angle_gamma   90.00
#
_symmetry.space_group_name_H-M   'P 1'
#
loop_
_entity.id
_entity.type
_entity.pdbx_description
1 polymer ?
#
loop_
_entity_poly.entity_id
_entity_poly.type
_entity_poly.pdbx_seq_one_letter_code
_entity_poly.pdbx_strand_id
1 'polypeptide(L)'
;MRLVLASSSPRRASLLRAAGYDFDVRPSGAEEWPFPGGDPAGYTEALAQAKAAEGGGDEVVVGADTVVVLDGSVLGKPADAADAAAMLRRLSGRTHEVVTGVAVRHDGEIRSGHARTRLTLRVLEEDEISAYVDTGEPLDKAGGYGYQGGAARFVTRLEGDADTVIGLPLALLRELLPPELRRA
;
A
#
# COMPACT_ATOMS: atom_id res chain seq x y z
N MET A 1 14.54 20.08 8.97
CA MET A 1 14.37 18.74 8.38
C MET A 1 13.00 18.72 7.69
N ARG A 2 12.95 18.48 6.40
CA ARG A 2 11.73 18.50 5.57
C ARG A 2 11.30 17.09 5.25
N LEU A 3 10.06 16.72 5.56
CA LEU A 3 9.51 15.41 5.24
C LEU A 3 8.89 15.43 3.84
N VAL A 4 9.19 14.43 3.02
CA VAL A 4 8.68 14.29 1.66
C VAL A 4 8.06 12.91 1.51
N LEU A 5 6.83 12.85 1.00
CA LEU A 5 6.16 11.61 0.61
C LEU A 5 6.37 11.36 -0.88
N ALA A 6 7.17 10.35 -1.23
CA ALA A 6 7.46 9.95 -2.60
C ALA A 6 6.35 9.04 -3.17
N SER A 7 5.12 9.56 -3.21
CA SER A 7 3.94 8.78 -3.65
C SER A 7 2.84 9.68 -4.19
N SER A 8 2.20 9.26 -5.28
CA SER A 8 0.98 9.90 -5.81
C SER A 8 -0.30 9.45 -5.10
N SER A 9 -0.22 8.50 -4.16
CA SER A 9 -1.39 7.96 -3.48
C SER A 9 -2.03 8.97 -2.52
N PRO A 10 -3.27 9.43 -2.76
CA PRO A 10 -3.96 10.34 -1.86
C PRO A 10 -4.27 9.69 -0.51
N ARG A 11 -4.42 8.36 -0.48
CA ARG A 11 -4.67 7.59 0.74
C ARG A 11 -3.47 7.64 1.71
N ARG A 12 -2.25 7.47 1.19
CA ARG A 12 -1.01 7.60 1.98
C ARG A 12 -0.84 9.01 2.52
N ALA A 13 -1.10 10.00 1.67
CA ALA A 13 -1.05 11.40 2.09
C ALA A 13 -2.08 11.71 3.20
N SER A 14 -3.29 11.15 3.12
CA SER A 14 -4.32 11.31 4.15
C SER A 14 -3.92 10.66 5.47
N LEU A 15 -3.34 9.46 5.45
CA LEU A 15 -2.83 8.79 6.65
C LEU A 15 -1.74 9.63 7.32
N LEU A 16 -0.79 10.13 6.55
CA LEU A 16 0.33 10.91 7.07
C LEU A 16 -0.13 12.24 7.69
N ARG A 17 -1.12 12.92 7.06
CA ARG A 17 -1.76 14.13 7.64
C ARG A 17 -2.52 13.81 8.92
N ALA A 18 -3.31 12.73 8.93
CA ALA A 18 -4.07 12.31 10.11
C ALA A 18 -3.15 11.96 11.29
N ALA A 19 -1.93 11.47 11.01
CA ALA A 19 -0.89 11.23 12.00
C ALA A 19 -0.16 12.53 12.45
N GLY A 20 -0.58 13.71 11.99
CA GLY A 20 -0.05 15.01 12.42
C GLY A 20 1.27 15.40 11.77
N TYR A 21 1.69 14.76 10.69
CA TYR A 21 2.90 15.14 9.96
C TYR A 21 2.64 16.32 9.02
N ASP A 22 3.62 17.23 8.96
CA ASP A 22 3.75 18.24 7.93
C ASP A 22 4.75 17.74 6.89
N PHE A 23 4.36 17.70 5.61
CA PHE A 23 5.14 17.09 4.53
C PHE A 23 4.76 17.63 3.17
N ASP A 24 5.69 17.50 2.23
CA ASP A 24 5.43 17.71 0.81
C ASP A 24 5.11 16.38 0.10
N VAL A 25 4.30 16.47 -0.95
CA VAL A 25 4.06 15.34 -1.86
C VAL A 25 4.91 15.53 -3.11
N ARG A 26 5.78 14.56 -3.37
CA ARG A 26 6.59 14.50 -4.59
C ARG A 26 6.55 13.07 -5.11
N PRO A 27 5.64 12.76 -6.06
CA PRO A 27 5.57 11.43 -6.64
C PRO A 27 6.94 11.00 -7.18
N SER A 28 7.32 9.77 -6.90
CA SER A 28 8.54 9.18 -7.43
C SER A 28 8.38 8.86 -8.91
N GLY A 29 9.44 9.06 -9.69
CA GLY A 29 9.59 8.56 -11.06
C GLY A 29 10.19 7.14 -11.12
N ALA A 30 10.45 6.51 -9.98
CA ALA A 30 11.04 5.17 -9.93
C ALA A 30 10.20 4.16 -10.73
N GLU A 31 10.87 3.37 -11.54
CA GLU A 31 10.23 2.28 -12.29
C GLU A 31 9.69 1.22 -11.33
N GLU A 32 8.43 0.81 -11.55
CA GLU A 32 7.82 -0.32 -10.84
C GLU A 32 7.97 -1.56 -11.73
N TRP A 33 8.84 -2.49 -11.33
CA TRP A 33 9.01 -3.76 -12.05
C TRP A 33 7.98 -4.82 -11.59
N PRO A 34 7.63 -5.78 -12.46
CA PRO A 34 6.72 -6.87 -12.10
C PRO A 34 7.28 -7.73 -10.97
N PHE A 35 6.39 -8.36 -10.19
CA PHE A 35 6.81 -9.30 -9.14
C PHE A 35 7.58 -10.49 -9.77
N PRO A 36 8.85 -10.70 -9.40
CA PRO A 36 9.69 -11.74 -10.02
C PRO A 36 9.43 -13.15 -9.46
N GLY A 37 8.52 -13.28 -8.52
CA GLY A 37 8.36 -14.46 -7.67
C GLY A 37 9.18 -14.36 -6.38
N GLY A 38 9.01 -15.31 -5.47
CA GLY A 38 9.71 -15.35 -4.20
C GLY A 38 8.96 -14.65 -3.06
N ASP A 39 9.64 -13.81 -2.28
CA ASP A 39 9.07 -13.15 -1.10
C ASP A 39 8.38 -11.82 -1.44
N PRO A 40 7.04 -11.72 -1.28
CA PRO A 40 6.33 -10.46 -1.50
C PRO A 40 6.76 -9.32 -0.58
N ALA A 41 7.27 -9.62 0.62
CA ALA A 41 7.71 -8.59 1.55
C ALA A 41 9.01 -7.93 1.07
N GLY A 42 10.01 -8.73 0.72
CA GLY A 42 11.24 -8.21 0.13
C GLY A 42 10.98 -7.42 -1.17
N TYR A 43 10.03 -7.85 -1.97
CA TYR A 43 9.61 -7.14 -3.18
C TYR A 43 9.03 -5.75 -2.87
N THR A 44 8.08 -5.65 -1.93
CA THR A 44 7.48 -4.36 -1.56
C THR A 44 8.49 -3.43 -0.90
N GLU A 45 9.42 -3.96 -0.10
CA GLU A 45 10.52 -3.17 0.46
C GLU A 45 11.45 -2.62 -0.62
N ALA A 46 11.84 -3.45 -1.60
CA ALA A 46 12.70 -3.02 -2.70
C ALA A 46 12.06 -1.90 -3.54
N LEU A 47 10.76 -1.98 -3.84
CA LEU A 47 10.02 -0.91 -4.51
C LEU A 47 9.91 0.35 -3.64
N ALA A 48 9.69 0.19 -2.34
CA ALA A 48 9.65 1.32 -1.41
C ALA A 48 11.02 2.03 -1.34
N GLN A 49 12.12 1.28 -1.31
CA GLN A 49 13.48 1.81 -1.33
C GLN A 49 13.77 2.58 -2.63
N ALA A 50 13.41 2.01 -3.79
CA ALA A 50 13.56 2.68 -5.08
C ALA A 50 12.83 4.03 -5.10
N LYS A 51 11.60 4.08 -4.57
CA LYS A 51 10.81 5.31 -4.47
C LYS A 51 11.44 6.33 -3.52
N ALA A 52 11.99 5.89 -2.39
CA ALA A 52 12.62 6.77 -1.42
C ALA A 52 14.00 7.29 -1.89
N ALA A 53 14.67 6.57 -2.79
CA ALA A 53 16.00 6.92 -3.26
C ALA A 53 16.06 8.24 -4.05
N GLU A 54 14.94 8.69 -4.62
CA GLU A 54 14.84 9.91 -5.44
C GLU A 54 14.86 11.23 -4.63
N GLY A 55 15.46 11.25 -3.46
CA GLY A 55 15.58 12.46 -2.64
C GLY A 55 17.01 13.00 -2.61
N GLY A 56 17.18 14.22 -2.10
CA GLY A 56 18.48 14.88 -1.94
C GLY A 56 18.53 15.89 -0.80
N GLY A 57 19.74 16.25 -0.36
CA GLY A 57 19.95 17.23 0.71
C GLY A 57 19.39 16.75 2.07
N ASP A 58 19.00 17.71 2.91
CA ASP A 58 18.49 17.51 4.28
C ASP A 58 17.03 17.01 4.32
N GLU A 59 16.56 16.35 3.27
CA GLU A 59 15.21 15.84 3.21
C GLU A 59 15.10 14.44 3.79
N VAL A 60 13.99 14.18 4.49
CA VAL A 60 13.57 12.84 4.88
C VAL A 60 12.52 12.36 3.88
N VAL A 61 12.85 11.38 3.06
CA VAL A 61 11.98 10.90 1.97
C VAL A 61 11.36 9.56 2.35
N VAL A 62 10.03 9.50 2.28
CA VAL A 62 9.24 8.29 2.57
C VAL A 62 8.76 7.69 1.26
N GLY A 63 9.19 6.46 0.96
CA GLY A 63 8.66 5.60 -0.09
C GLY A 63 7.81 4.49 0.48
N ALA A 64 6.79 4.06 -0.23
CA ALA A 64 5.98 2.90 0.14
C ALA A 64 5.44 2.17 -1.08
N ASP A 65 5.28 0.84 -0.93
CA ASP A 65 4.62 0.00 -1.93
C ASP A 65 3.70 -1.02 -1.27
N THR A 66 2.63 -1.42 -1.97
CA THR A 66 1.60 -2.29 -1.39
C THR A 66 1.14 -3.32 -2.40
N VAL A 67 1.09 -4.57 -1.98
CA VAL A 67 0.54 -5.69 -2.77
C VAL A 67 -0.46 -6.50 -1.97
N VAL A 68 -1.37 -7.15 -2.68
CA VAL A 68 -2.27 -8.18 -2.15
C VAL A 68 -1.68 -9.55 -2.47
N VAL A 69 -1.67 -10.46 -1.50
CA VAL A 69 -1.12 -11.80 -1.66
C VAL A 69 -2.21 -12.84 -1.37
N LEU A 70 -2.48 -13.67 -2.36
CA LEU A 70 -3.42 -14.79 -2.25
C LEU A 70 -2.72 -16.08 -2.68
N ASP A 71 -2.65 -17.09 -1.80
CA ASP A 71 -1.99 -18.38 -2.06
C ASP A 71 -0.55 -18.23 -2.62
N GLY A 72 0.21 -17.29 -2.09
CA GLY A 72 1.57 -17.01 -2.56
C GLY A 72 1.64 -16.22 -3.88
N SER A 73 0.50 -15.94 -4.53
CA SER A 73 0.43 -15.11 -5.73
C SER A 73 0.23 -13.65 -5.38
N VAL A 74 1.02 -12.75 -5.97
CA VAL A 74 0.85 -11.31 -5.85
C VAL A 74 -0.21 -10.82 -6.83
N LEU A 75 -1.19 -10.08 -6.31
CA LEU A 75 -2.19 -9.35 -7.06
C LEU A 75 -1.82 -7.86 -7.02
N GLY A 76 -1.33 -7.34 -8.12
CA GLY A 76 -1.06 -5.91 -8.31
C GLY A 76 -2.33 -5.12 -8.62
N LYS A 77 -2.15 -3.96 -9.24
CA LYS A 77 -3.27 -3.19 -9.79
C LYS A 77 -3.85 -3.92 -11.00
N PRO A 78 -5.18 -3.98 -11.14
CA PRO A 78 -5.79 -4.58 -12.32
C PRO A 78 -5.45 -3.81 -13.59
N ALA A 79 -5.29 -4.53 -14.69
CA ALA A 79 -5.02 -3.94 -16.00
C ALA A 79 -6.26 -3.20 -16.55
N ASP A 80 -7.45 -3.73 -16.26
CA ASP A 80 -8.74 -3.21 -16.70
C ASP A 80 -9.89 -3.68 -15.79
N ALA A 81 -11.12 -3.34 -16.16
CA ALA A 81 -12.33 -3.72 -15.42
C ALA A 81 -12.54 -5.25 -15.36
N ALA A 82 -12.20 -5.96 -16.43
CA ALA A 82 -12.35 -7.42 -16.47
C ALA A 82 -11.35 -8.11 -15.53
N ASP A 83 -10.11 -7.61 -15.48
CA ASP A 83 -9.09 -8.08 -14.55
C ASP A 83 -9.46 -7.76 -13.10
N ALA A 84 -10.00 -6.56 -12.83
CA ALA A 84 -10.51 -6.20 -11.50
C ALA A 84 -11.61 -7.17 -11.03
N ALA A 85 -12.57 -7.50 -11.90
CA ALA A 85 -13.63 -8.47 -11.61
C ALA A 85 -13.04 -9.87 -11.34
N ALA A 86 -12.06 -10.29 -12.13
CA ALA A 86 -11.39 -11.58 -11.94
C ALA A 86 -10.63 -11.64 -10.59
N MET A 87 -9.95 -10.56 -10.20
CA MET A 87 -9.31 -10.46 -8.89
C MET A 87 -10.32 -10.56 -7.74
N LEU A 88 -11.43 -9.85 -7.81
CA LEU A 88 -12.49 -9.88 -6.79
C LEU A 88 -13.11 -11.28 -6.66
N ARG A 89 -13.36 -12.00 -7.77
CA ARG A 89 -13.83 -13.40 -7.75
C ARG A 89 -12.84 -14.30 -7.04
N ARG A 90 -11.54 -14.13 -7.27
CA ARG A 90 -10.49 -14.89 -6.59
C ARG A 90 -10.44 -14.62 -5.09
N LEU A 91 -10.73 -13.40 -4.65
CA LEU A 91 -10.70 -12.96 -3.25
C LEU A 91 -12.01 -13.25 -2.52
N SER A 92 -13.13 -13.46 -3.25
CA SER A 92 -14.47 -13.70 -2.71
C SER A 92 -14.49 -14.91 -1.78
N GLY A 93 -15.02 -14.73 -0.56
CA GLY A 93 -15.14 -15.76 0.47
C GLY A 93 -13.81 -16.23 1.07
N ARG A 94 -12.72 -15.48 0.87
CA ARG A 94 -11.37 -15.94 1.22
C ARG A 94 -10.62 -14.95 2.11
N THR A 95 -9.65 -15.49 2.84
CA THR A 95 -8.64 -14.73 3.56
C THR A 95 -7.41 -14.56 2.68
N HIS A 96 -6.87 -13.35 2.63
CA HIS A 96 -5.66 -13.00 1.91
C HIS A 96 -4.80 -12.06 2.76
N GLU A 97 -3.57 -11.81 2.35
CA GLU A 97 -2.68 -10.85 3.01
C GLU A 97 -2.53 -9.58 2.17
N VAL A 98 -2.40 -8.45 2.86
CA VAL A 98 -1.89 -7.21 2.29
C VAL A 98 -0.54 -6.95 2.90
N VAL A 99 0.46 -6.75 2.05
CA VAL A 99 1.85 -6.48 2.45
C VAL A 99 2.21 -5.09 1.97
N THR A 100 2.65 -4.25 2.91
CA THR A 100 3.14 -2.90 2.59
C THR A 100 4.57 -2.75 3.06
N GLY A 101 5.47 -2.50 2.11
CA GLY A 101 6.84 -2.08 2.34
C GLY A 101 6.91 -0.57 2.52
N VAL A 102 7.74 -0.12 3.45
CA VAL A 102 8.06 1.28 3.71
C VAL A 102 9.55 1.46 3.72
N ALA A 103 10.03 2.53 3.12
CA ALA A 103 11.41 2.95 3.20
C ALA A 103 11.49 4.43 3.56
N VAL A 104 12.47 4.77 4.38
CA VAL A 104 12.80 6.15 4.76
C VAL A 104 14.25 6.41 4.41
N ARG A 105 14.49 7.40 3.57
CA ARG A 105 15.82 7.91 3.25
C ARG A 105 16.09 9.16 4.06
N HIS A 106 17.24 9.18 4.74
CA HIS A 106 17.75 10.34 5.49
C HIS A 106 19.27 10.29 5.54
N ASP A 107 19.94 11.41 5.35
CA ASP A 107 21.42 11.55 5.40
C ASP A 107 22.17 10.53 4.53
N GLY A 108 21.62 10.20 3.36
CA GLY A 108 22.20 9.22 2.44
C GLY A 108 21.95 7.76 2.79
N GLU A 109 21.42 7.47 3.97
CA GLU A 109 21.01 6.12 4.39
C GLU A 109 19.55 5.85 4.04
N ILE A 110 19.25 4.59 3.72
CA ILE A 110 17.87 4.09 3.54
C ILE A 110 17.61 3.03 4.59
N ARG A 111 16.59 3.23 5.41
CA ARG A 111 16.03 2.21 6.30
C ARG A 111 14.72 1.74 5.74
N SER A 112 14.44 0.44 5.78
CA SER A 112 13.20 -0.13 5.28
C SER A 112 12.68 -1.25 6.17
N GLY A 113 11.44 -1.59 5.95
CA GLY A 113 10.76 -2.71 6.57
C GLY A 113 9.41 -2.92 5.90
N HIS A 114 8.67 -3.91 6.37
CA HIS A 114 7.33 -4.20 5.88
C HIS A 114 6.36 -4.51 7.02
N ALA A 115 5.08 -4.32 6.76
CA ALA A 115 3.99 -4.77 7.61
C ALA A 115 3.03 -5.65 6.82
N ARG A 116 2.35 -6.57 7.52
CA ARG A 116 1.37 -7.50 6.95
C ARG A 116 0.06 -7.40 7.72
N THR A 117 -1.04 -7.41 6.99
CA THR A 117 -2.39 -7.49 7.56
C THR A 117 -3.19 -8.51 6.78
N ARG A 118 -3.92 -9.35 7.47
CA ARG A 118 -4.79 -10.36 6.86
C ARG A 118 -6.23 -9.84 6.84
N LEU A 119 -6.87 -9.99 5.68
CA LEU A 119 -8.27 -9.65 5.51
C LEU A 119 -9.05 -10.87 5.02
N THR A 120 -10.29 -10.96 5.49
CA THR A 120 -11.26 -11.93 4.96
C THR A 120 -12.39 -11.18 4.30
N LEU A 121 -12.65 -11.49 3.03
CA LEU A 121 -13.85 -11.02 2.35
C LEU A 121 -14.98 -12.05 2.52
N ARG A 122 -16.22 -11.57 2.64
CA ARG A 122 -17.37 -12.44 2.50
C ARG A 122 -17.49 -12.96 1.06
N VAL A 123 -18.34 -13.91 0.84
CA VAL A 123 -18.72 -14.30 -0.52
C VAL A 123 -19.37 -13.09 -1.21
N LEU A 124 -18.93 -12.82 -2.43
CA LEU A 124 -19.42 -11.73 -3.27
C LEU A 124 -20.25 -12.30 -4.41
N GLU A 125 -21.41 -11.71 -4.64
CA GLU A 125 -22.27 -12.04 -5.77
C GLU A 125 -21.77 -11.31 -7.05
N GLU A 126 -22.03 -11.88 -8.21
CA GLU A 126 -21.56 -11.32 -9.49
C GLU A 126 -22.09 -9.89 -9.74
N ASP A 127 -23.34 -9.61 -9.35
CA ASP A 127 -23.93 -8.28 -9.47
C ASP A 127 -23.21 -7.25 -8.58
N GLU A 128 -22.74 -7.67 -7.39
CA GLU A 128 -21.99 -6.80 -6.49
C GLU A 128 -20.59 -6.50 -7.03
N ILE A 129 -19.94 -7.52 -7.60
CA ILE A 129 -18.64 -7.36 -8.26
C ILE A 129 -18.77 -6.39 -9.42
N SER A 130 -19.74 -6.61 -10.31
CA SER A 130 -20.00 -5.75 -11.46
C SER A 130 -20.28 -4.30 -11.03
N ALA A 131 -21.21 -4.10 -10.10
CA ALA A 131 -21.55 -2.79 -9.61
C ALA A 131 -20.37 -2.04 -8.97
N TYR A 132 -19.49 -2.77 -8.27
CA TYR A 132 -18.29 -2.17 -7.67
C TYR A 132 -17.24 -1.83 -8.73
N VAL A 133 -17.04 -2.70 -9.72
CA VAL A 133 -16.10 -2.46 -10.82
C VAL A 133 -16.54 -1.26 -11.67
N ASP A 134 -17.85 -1.11 -11.92
CA ASP A 134 -18.41 0.01 -12.67
C ASP A 134 -18.17 1.38 -12.02
N THR A 135 -17.88 1.42 -10.72
CA THR A 135 -17.48 2.67 -10.05
C THR A 135 -16.11 3.20 -10.50
N GLY A 136 -15.28 2.36 -11.13
CA GLY A 136 -13.90 2.66 -11.46
C GLY A 136 -12.94 2.65 -10.26
N GLU A 137 -13.47 2.54 -9.03
CA GLU A 137 -12.67 2.54 -7.80
C GLU A 137 -11.59 1.43 -7.76
N PRO A 138 -11.82 0.21 -8.27
CA PRO A 138 -10.83 -0.88 -8.25
C PRO A 138 -9.53 -0.58 -8.99
N LEU A 139 -9.54 0.21 -10.04
CA LEU A 139 -8.50 0.25 -11.08
C LEU A 139 -7.14 0.78 -10.62
N ASP A 140 -7.10 1.56 -9.54
CA ASP A 140 -5.86 2.12 -8.99
C ASP A 140 -5.34 1.38 -7.74
N LYS A 141 -5.93 0.21 -7.42
CA LYS A 141 -5.69 -0.50 -6.16
C LYS A 141 -5.19 -1.92 -6.36
N ALA A 142 -4.17 -2.31 -5.60
CA ALA A 142 -3.72 -3.69 -5.54
C ALA A 142 -4.87 -4.63 -5.14
N GLY A 143 -5.01 -5.75 -5.84
CA GLY A 143 -6.11 -6.70 -5.63
C GLY A 143 -7.48 -6.21 -6.10
N GLY A 144 -7.57 -5.03 -6.71
CA GLY A 144 -8.81 -4.49 -7.26
C GLY A 144 -9.86 -4.07 -6.22
N TYR A 145 -9.45 -3.65 -5.01
CA TYR A 145 -10.40 -3.17 -4.01
C TYR A 145 -9.82 -2.12 -3.06
N GLY A 146 -10.68 -1.23 -2.55
CA GLY A 146 -10.33 -0.17 -1.60
C GLY A 146 -10.96 -0.37 -0.23
N TYR A 147 -10.13 -0.61 0.82
CA TYR A 147 -10.59 -0.83 2.19
C TYR A 147 -11.36 0.36 2.77
N GLN A 148 -11.01 1.60 2.39
CA GLN A 148 -11.70 2.82 2.84
C GLN A 148 -12.87 3.24 1.95
N GLY A 149 -13.12 2.52 0.85
CA GLY A 149 -14.14 2.85 -0.15
C GLY A 149 -15.32 1.89 -0.15
N GLY A 150 -15.88 1.69 -1.32
CA GLY A 150 -17.05 0.82 -1.53
C GLY A 150 -16.83 -0.64 -1.15
N ALA A 151 -15.58 -1.12 -1.13
CA ALA A 151 -15.25 -2.48 -0.74
C ALA A 151 -15.18 -2.70 0.78
N ALA A 152 -15.23 -1.66 1.61
CA ALA A 152 -15.27 -1.83 3.07
C ALA A 152 -16.38 -2.79 3.52
N ARG A 153 -17.52 -2.77 2.86
CA ARG A 153 -18.68 -3.66 3.10
C ARG A 153 -18.43 -5.14 2.76
N PHE A 154 -17.36 -5.43 2.04
CA PHE A 154 -16.98 -6.80 1.67
C PHE A 154 -16.13 -7.46 2.76
N VAL A 155 -15.48 -6.68 3.61
CA VAL A 155 -14.56 -7.17 4.63
C VAL A 155 -15.33 -7.62 5.86
N THR A 156 -15.11 -8.88 6.26
CA THR A 156 -15.71 -9.47 7.46
C THR A 156 -14.72 -9.60 8.62
N ARG A 157 -13.44 -9.63 8.32
CA ARG A 157 -12.38 -9.77 9.35
C ARG A 157 -11.12 -9.05 8.90
N LEU A 158 -10.46 -8.39 9.85
CA LEU A 158 -9.15 -7.78 9.72
C LEU A 158 -8.29 -8.21 10.90
N GLU A 159 -7.09 -8.75 10.60
CA GLU A 159 -6.09 -9.15 11.58
C GLU A 159 -4.78 -8.43 11.29
N GLY A 160 -4.47 -7.42 12.09
CA GLY A 160 -3.37 -6.47 11.91
C GLY A 160 -3.89 -5.04 11.82
N ASP A 161 -3.10 -4.15 11.21
CA ASP A 161 -3.39 -2.73 11.17
C ASP A 161 -4.04 -2.32 9.83
N ALA A 162 -5.10 -1.52 9.92
CA ALA A 162 -5.83 -1.02 8.76
C ALA A 162 -4.97 -0.09 7.88
N ASP A 163 -4.05 0.66 8.48
CA ASP A 163 -3.14 1.56 7.77
C ASP A 163 -2.16 0.80 6.85
N THR A 164 -1.79 -0.45 7.19
CA THR A 164 -1.07 -1.37 6.29
C THR A 164 -1.88 -1.64 5.02
N VAL A 165 -3.19 -1.89 5.17
CA VAL A 165 -4.08 -2.15 4.04
C VAL A 165 -4.29 -0.90 3.17
N ILE A 166 -4.37 0.25 3.82
CA ILE A 166 -4.51 1.55 3.14
C ILE A 166 -3.22 1.91 2.40
N GLY A 167 -2.06 1.42 2.89
CA GLY A 167 -0.79 1.45 2.20
C GLY A 167 0.32 2.29 2.84
N LEU A 168 0.20 2.62 4.14
CA LEU A 168 1.26 3.26 4.91
C LEU A 168 1.16 2.88 6.39
N PRO A 169 1.80 1.77 6.83
CA PRO A 169 1.79 1.33 8.22
C PRO A 169 2.52 2.34 9.11
N LEU A 170 1.75 3.10 9.89
CA LEU A 170 2.24 4.24 10.66
C LEU A 170 3.16 3.84 11.81
N ALA A 171 2.92 2.68 12.43
CA ALA A 171 3.79 2.16 13.48
C ALA A 171 5.20 1.88 12.93
N LEU A 172 5.29 1.15 11.83
CA LEU A 172 6.55 0.88 11.14
C LEU A 172 7.22 2.18 10.65
N LEU A 173 6.45 3.10 10.08
CA LEU A 173 6.99 4.38 9.64
C LEU A 173 7.66 5.14 10.80
N ARG A 174 7.03 5.18 11.99
CA ARG A 174 7.61 5.84 13.18
C ARG A 174 8.94 5.23 13.60
N GLU A 175 9.08 3.91 13.50
CA GLU A 175 10.33 3.21 13.81
C GLU A 175 11.46 3.59 12.84
N LEU A 176 11.13 3.75 11.56
CA LEU A 176 12.09 4.06 10.50
C LEU A 176 12.49 5.53 10.45
N LEU A 177 11.58 6.44 10.87
CA LEU A 177 11.86 7.88 10.88
C LEU A 177 12.99 8.25 11.84
N PRO A 178 13.76 9.32 11.54
CA PRO A 178 14.70 9.89 12.50
C PRO A 178 13.97 10.35 13.77
N PRO A 179 14.60 10.27 14.95
CA PRO A 179 13.96 10.56 16.25
C PRO A 179 13.23 11.91 16.30
N GLU A 180 13.75 12.91 15.64
CA GLU A 180 13.24 14.29 15.61
C GLU A 180 11.86 14.40 14.91
N LEU A 181 11.55 13.46 14.04
CA LEU A 181 10.28 13.42 13.32
C LEU A 181 9.28 12.38 13.90
N ARG A 182 9.66 11.62 14.90
CA ARG A 182 8.74 10.65 15.51
C ARG A 182 7.65 11.37 16.28
N ARG A 183 6.41 11.21 15.86
CA ARG A 183 5.23 11.70 16.57
C ARG A 183 4.73 10.65 17.56
N ALA A 184 4.19 11.12 18.69
CA ALA A 184 3.63 10.25 19.72
C ALA A 184 2.36 9.54 19.24
#